data_b8a7e5eb0958af3321d2862a6683a1de
#
_entry.id   b8a7e5eb0958af3321d2862a6683a1de
#
_cell.length_a   1.000
_cell.length_b   1.000
_cell.length_c   1.000
_cell.angle_alpha   90.00
_cell.angle_beta   90.00
_cell.angle_gamma   90.00
#
_symmetry.space_group_name_H-M   'P 1'
#
loop_
_entity.id
_entity.type
_entity.pdbx_description
1 polymer ?
#
loop_
_entity_poly.entity_id
_entity_poly.type
_entity_poly.pdbx_seq_one_letter_code
_entity_poly.pdbx_strand_id
1 'polypeptide(L)'
;MASARLFERTTINNMTLENRFVRSATWEGLATDDGAVTDRLIDLSVQLAEGGVGLIITGHGYVLPDGQASLRQLAIYDDRFITGLAALVDAVHAAGGKIVMQISHAGCRADLGLTGLEAMGTSPMGGQAGTPCRAMTSEDIAYVTQAFARAASRAAHAGFDGVQVHVAHAYLLSQFLSPYHNKRKDAYGGSIENRARMTLEVVRAVREAMGGHHALLVKMNSEDFVDGGFSVQDMLETALLLEGVGVDAIELSGGSPFSPTYFSVRPGPIRNQASEAYYQWTARMYKEKVRVPLMLVGGVRSYGLAERLVKEGVTDYISLSRPLIREPGLINRWRSGDRRKAACVSDNGCFVPARAGLGLSCVVEQRAKEKGRRLHVTN
;
A
#
# COMPACT_ATOMS: atom_id res chain seq x y z
N MET A 1 0.44 16.27 27.27
CA MET A 1 0.30 16.57 25.84
C MET A 1 -1.17 16.52 25.48
N ALA A 2 -1.69 17.46 24.65
CA ALA A 2 -3.06 17.38 24.17
C ALA A 2 -3.22 16.08 23.32
N SER A 3 -4.34 15.37 23.52
CA SER A 3 -4.63 14.15 22.78
C SER A 3 -4.90 14.49 21.30
N ALA A 4 -4.17 13.87 20.38
CA ALA A 4 -4.35 14.06 18.94
C ALA A 4 -5.76 13.67 18.49
N ARG A 5 -6.37 14.47 17.59
CA ARG A 5 -7.70 14.24 17.04
C ARG A 5 -7.61 13.84 15.58
N LEU A 6 -8.54 13.01 15.11
CA LEU A 6 -8.55 12.49 13.74
C LEU A 6 -8.59 13.59 12.67
N PHE A 7 -9.26 14.72 12.95
CA PHE A 7 -9.45 15.83 12.01
C PHE A 7 -8.52 17.03 12.28
N GLU A 8 -7.47 16.86 13.09
CA GLU A 8 -6.42 17.86 13.24
C GLU A 8 -5.44 17.79 12.07
N ARG A 9 -4.99 18.96 11.62
CA ARG A 9 -3.89 19.08 10.67
C ARG A 9 -2.63 18.44 11.23
N THR A 10 -1.87 17.80 10.36
CA THR A 10 -0.60 17.16 10.71
C THR A 10 0.35 17.22 9.52
N THR A 11 1.63 16.92 9.75
CA THR A 11 2.66 16.94 8.70
C THR A 11 3.44 15.62 8.68
N ILE A 12 3.79 15.17 7.48
CA ILE A 12 4.78 14.13 7.23
C ILE A 12 5.83 14.73 6.31
N ASN A 13 7.05 14.93 6.80
CA ASN A 13 8.05 15.74 6.11
C ASN A 13 7.44 17.12 5.80
N ASN A 14 7.48 17.60 4.56
CA ASN A 14 6.90 18.87 4.14
C ASN A 14 5.42 18.76 3.67
N MET A 15 4.85 17.57 3.70
CA MET A 15 3.48 17.31 3.27
C MET A 15 2.51 17.59 4.42
N THR A 16 1.71 18.66 4.32
CA THR A 16 0.64 18.96 5.28
C THR A 16 -0.63 18.23 4.92
N LEU A 17 -1.23 17.54 5.89
CA LEU A 17 -2.46 16.75 5.77
C LEU A 17 -3.57 17.39 6.60
N GLU A 18 -4.78 17.50 6.05
CA GLU A 18 -5.95 18.12 6.70
C GLU A 18 -6.59 17.21 7.78
N ASN A 19 -6.17 15.97 7.86
CA ASN A 19 -6.62 14.99 8.84
C ASN A 19 -5.70 13.75 8.84
N ARG A 20 -6.00 12.79 9.72
CA ARG A 20 -5.20 11.58 9.93
C ARG A 20 -5.74 10.34 9.20
N PHE A 21 -6.60 10.51 8.20
CA PHE A 21 -7.11 9.40 7.39
C PHE A 21 -6.33 9.26 6.09
N VAL A 22 -5.90 8.02 5.83
CA VAL A 22 -5.11 7.65 4.65
C VAL A 22 -5.88 6.64 3.79
N ARG A 23 -5.95 6.87 2.50
CA ARG A 23 -6.32 5.85 1.52
C ARG A 23 -5.10 4.93 1.34
N SER A 24 -5.13 3.77 1.96
CA SER A 24 -4.08 2.74 1.80
C SER A 24 -4.00 2.28 0.35
N ALA A 25 -2.79 2.08 -0.14
CA ALA A 25 -2.54 1.54 -1.48
C ALA A 25 -3.40 0.30 -1.74
N THR A 26 -4.10 0.32 -2.86
CA THR A 26 -4.99 -0.76 -3.29
C THR A 26 -4.93 -0.84 -4.80
N TRP A 27 -4.64 -2.02 -5.36
CA TRP A 27 -4.68 -2.22 -6.80
C TRP A 27 -6.10 -1.99 -7.31
N GLU A 28 -6.27 -1.05 -8.22
CA GLU A 28 -7.55 -0.65 -8.78
C GLU A 28 -7.89 -1.39 -10.08
N GLY A 29 -6.88 -1.86 -10.84
CA GLY A 29 -7.07 -2.42 -12.18
C GLY A 29 -7.68 -1.42 -13.14
N LEU A 30 -7.30 -0.14 -13.02
CA LEU A 30 -7.85 0.98 -13.78
C LEU A 30 -6.82 1.65 -14.70
N ALA A 31 -5.55 1.24 -14.70
CA ALA A 31 -4.61 1.67 -15.72
C ALA A 31 -4.94 1.06 -17.10
N THR A 32 -4.29 1.51 -18.14
CA THR A 32 -4.30 0.82 -19.44
C THR A 32 -3.57 -0.54 -19.33
N ASP A 33 -3.64 -1.36 -20.37
CA ASP A 33 -2.97 -2.65 -20.36
C ASP A 33 -1.43 -2.52 -20.30
N ASP A 34 -0.86 -1.40 -20.79
CA ASP A 34 0.56 -1.07 -20.70
C ASP A 34 0.93 -0.24 -19.45
N GLY A 35 -0.04 0.06 -18.58
CA GLY A 35 0.17 0.70 -17.28
C GLY A 35 0.01 2.23 -17.25
N ALA A 36 -0.47 2.88 -18.32
CA ALA A 36 -0.71 4.32 -18.33
C ALA A 36 -1.96 4.70 -17.52
N VAL A 37 -1.98 5.94 -17.03
CA VAL A 37 -3.13 6.52 -16.31
C VAL A 37 -4.33 6.63 -17.25
N THR A 38 -5.54 6.36 -16.71
CA THR A 38 -6.82 6.57 -17.41
C THR A 38 -7.68 7.60 -16.69
N ASP A 39 -8.63 8.20 -17.38
CA ASP A 39 -9.61 9.13 -16.81
C ASP A 39 -10.36 8.50 -15.62
N ARG A 40 -10.69 7.21 -15.71
CA ARG A 40 -11.35 6.48 -14.61
C ARG A 40 -10.51 6.40 -13.33
N LEU A 41 -9.20 6.30 -13.45
CA LEU A 41 -8.29 6.32 -12.30
C LEU A 41 -8.19 7.73 -11.71
N ILE A 42 -8.17 8.76 -12.57
CA ILE A 42 -8.25 10.17 -12.16
C ILE A 42 -9.55 10.41 -11.39
N ASP A 43 -10.70 10.05 -11.97
CA ASP A 43 -12.03 10.23 -11.35
C ASP A 43 -12.12 9.56 -9.98
N LEU A 44 -11.62 8.33 -9.84
CA LEU A 44 -11.59 7.64 -8.54
C LEU A 44 -10.75 8.41 -7.52
N SER A 45 -9.60 8.92 -7.93
CA SER A 45 -8.68 9.64 -7.03
C SER A 45 -9.25 11.00 -6.62
N VAL A 46 -9.88 11.72 -7.54
CA VAL A 46 -10.61 12.97 -7.27
C VAL A 46 -11.76 12.73 -6.29
N GLN A 47 -12.58 11.69 -6.51
CA GLN A 47 -13.66 11.33 -5.58
C GLN A 47 -13.16 11.05 -4.16
N LEU A 48 -11.97 10.45 -3.99
CA LEU A 48 -11.36 10.22 -2.69
C LEU A 48 -10.90 11.53 -2.03
N ALA A 49 -10.30 12.45 -2.81
CA ALA A 49 -9.89 13.76 -2.34
C ALA A 49 -11.10 14.61 -1.90
N GLU A 50 -12.11 14.74 -2.77
CA GLU A 50 -13.38 15.40 -2.47
C GLU A 50 -14.11 14.73 -1.31
N GLY A 51 -13.93 13.42 -1.13
CA GLY A 51 -14.44 12.63 -0.01
C GLY A 51 -13.78 12.92 1.34
N GLY A 52 -12.75 13.78 1.35
CA GLY A 52 -12.10 14.30 2.54
C GLY A 52 -10.96 13.43 3.07
N VAL A 53 -10.42 12.50 2.27
CA VAL A 53 -9.25 11.69 2.65
C VAL A 53 -8.03 12.61 2.76
N GLY A 54 -7.29 12.52 3.87
CA GLY A 54 -6.12 13.37 4.12
C GLY A 54 -4.92 13.04 3.23
N LEU A 55 -4.71 11.76 2.94
CA LEU A 55 -3.64 11.29 2.06
C LEU A 55 -4.13 10.13 1.20
N ILE A 56 -3.90 10.21 -0.10
CA ILE A 56 -4.15 9.13 -1.04
C ILE A 56 -2.81 8.45 -1.40
N ILE A 57 -2.71 7.14 -1.19
CA ILE A 57 -1.60 6.33 -1.71
C ILE A 57 -2.15 5.53 -2.89
N THR A 58 -1.54 5.69 -4.07
CA THR A 58 -1.97 5.00 -5.30
C THR A 58 -1.91 3.48 -5.16
N GLY A 59 -2.53 2.74 -6.05
CA GLY A 59 -2.16 1.34 -6.26
C GLY A 59 -0.67 1.22 -6.59
N HIS A 60 -0.11 0.04 -6.32
CA HIS A 60 1.33 -0.18 -6.52
C HIS A 60 1.73 -0.03 -8.00
N GLY A 61 2.62 0.90 -8.30
CA GLY A 61 3.23 1.08 -9.61
C GLY A 61 4.46 0.19 -9.78
N TYR A 62 4.59 -0.52 -10.91
CA TYR A 62 5.78 -1.34 -11.14
C TYR A 62 6.94 -0.51 -11.71
N VAL A 63 8.14 -0.75 -11.15
CA VAL A 63 9.37 0.01 -11.46
C VAL A 63 10.19 -0.59 -12.60
N LEU A 64 9.85 -1.81 -13.02
CA LEU A 64 10.43 -2.54 -14.16
C LEU A 64 9.34 -3.45 -14.78
N PRO A 65 9.38 -3.70 -16.10
CA PRO A 65 8.40 -4.56 -16.77
C PRO A 65 8.31 -5.98 -16.18
N ASP A 66 9.42 -6.60 -15.80
CA ASP A 66 9.51 -7.91 -15.15
C ASP A 66 9.02 -7.92 -13.69
N GLY A 67 8.73 -6.74 -13.13
CA GLY A 67 8.14 -6.57 -11.81
C GLY A 67 6.63 -6.38 -11.78
N GLN A 68 5.92 -6.53 -12.90
CA GLN A 68 4.45 -6.41 -12.96
C GLN A 68 3.77 -7.61 -12.29
N ALA A 69 2.81 -7.33 -11.39
CA ALA A 69 2.08 -8.33 -10.61
C ALA A 69 0.64 -8.55 -11.06
N SER A 70 0.05 -7.61 -11.77
CA SER A 70 -1.39 -7.60 -12.02
C SER A 70 -1.74 -6.89 -13.32
N LEU A 71 -2.82 -7.34 -13.95
CA LEU A 71 -3.39 -6.71 -15.14
C LEU A 71 -3.78 -5.24 -14.83
N ARG A 72 -3.53 -4.34 -15.79
CA ARG A 72 -3.86 -2.91 -15.65
C ARG A 72 -3.35 -2.29 -14.35
N GLN A 73 -2.17 -2.68 -13.96
CA GLN A 73 -1.40 -2.09 -12.87
C GLN A 73 -0.72 -0.82 -13.39
N LEU A 74 -0.64 0.24 -12.59
CA LEU A 74 0.12 1.45 -12.92
C LEU A 74 1.59 1.13 -13.20
N ALA A 75 2.17 1.78 -14.21
CA ALA A 75 3.58 1.72 -14.55
C ALA A 75 4.27 3.04 -14.23
N ILE A 76 5.57 2.94 -13.84
CA ILE A 76 6.43 4.09 -13.62
C ILE A 76 7.89 3.81 -14.06
N TYR A 77 8.11 2.75 -14.82
CA TYR A 77 9.45 2.35 -15.25
C TYR A 77 10.04 3.17 -16.39
N ASP A 78 9.23 4.00 -17.07
CA ASP A 78 9.60 4.78 -18.25
C ASP A 78 9.09 6.21 -18.15
N ASP A 79 9.81 7.18 -18.75
CA ASP A 79 9.48 8.60 -18.72
C ASP A 79 8.17 8.92 -19.47
N ARG A 80 7.75 8.07 -20.41
CA ARG A 80 6.47 8.20 -21.14
C ARG A 80 5.25 8.25 -20.22
N PHE A 81 5.36 7.73 -19.01
CA PHE A 81 4.25 7.73 -18.03
C PHE A 81 4.13 9.04 -17.24
N ILE A 82 5.17 9.90 -17.26
CA ILE A 82 5.21 11.12 -16.43
C ILE A 82 4.02 12.02 -16.73
N THR A 83 3.69 12.28 -18.00
CA THR A 83 2.59 13.18 -18.38
C THR A 83 1.24 12.71 -17.83
N GLY A 84 0.92 11.42 -17.94
CA GLY A 84 -0.34 10.88 -17.40
C GLY A 84 -0.35 10.88 -15.87
N LEU A 85 0.78 10.58 -15.25
CA LEU A 85 0.92 10.64 -13.79
C LEU A 85 0.79 12.07 -13.27
N ALA A 86 1.35 13.07 -13.98
CA ALA A 86 1.18 14.49 -13.65
C ALA A 86 -0.29 14.91 -13.73
N ALA A 87 -1.02 14.52 -14.79
CA ALA A 87 -2.45 14.79 -14.89
C ALA A 87 -3.27 14.22 -13.71
N LEU A 88 -2.92 13.02 -13.23
CA LEU A 88 -3.52 12.43 -12.03
C LEU A 88 -3.23 13.29 -10.79
N VAL A 89 -1.98 13.71 -10.60
CA VAL A 89 -1.55 14.53 -9.46
C VAL A 89 -2.26 15.89 -9.48
N ASP A 90 -2.25 16.58 -10.62
CA ASP A 90 -2.88 17.89 -10.79
C ASP A 90 -4.37 17.85 -10.47
N ALA A 91 -5.08 16.81 -10.91
CA ALA A 91 -6.50 16.63 -10.64
C ALA A 91 -6.77 16.41 -9.13
N VAL A 92 -5.94 15.62 -8.45
CA VAL A 92 -6.06 15.40 -7.00
C VAL A 92 -5.73 16.68 -6.23
N HIS A 93 -4.69 17.41 -6.61
CA HIS A 93 -4.32 18.68 -5.99
C HIS A 93 -5.41 19.75 -6.20
N ALA A 94 -5.99 19.83 -7.41
CA ALA A 94 -7.12 20.72 -7.71
C ALA A 94 -8.34 20.42 -6.82
N ALA A 95 -8.55 19.15 -6.45
CA ALA A 95 -9.58 18.71 -5.50
C ALA A 95 -9.18 18.90 -4.01
N GLY A 96 -8.03 19.53 -3.73
CA GLY A 96 -7.52 19.78 -2.39
C GLY A 96 -6.90 18.58 -1.69
N GLY A 97 -6.65 17.48 -2.39
CA GLY A 97 -6.06 16.25 -1.87
C GLY A 97 -4.52 16.25 -1.84
N LYS A 98 -3.95 15.26 -1.16
CA LYS A 98 -2.54 14.91 -1.19
C LYS A 98 -2.37 13.50 -1.71
N ILE A 99 -1.36 13.27 -2.58
CA ILE A 99 -1.18 11.99 -3.25
C ILE A 99 0.29 11.53 -3.26
N VAL A 100 0.51 10.26 -2.89
CA VAL A 100 1.80 9.59 -2.84
C VAL A 100 1.78 8.40 -3.79
N MET A 101 2.83 8.21 -4.58
CA MET A 101 2.98 7.05 -5.47
C MET A 101 3.52 5.85 -4.70
N GLN A 102 2.79 4.73 -4.66
CA GLN A 102 3.41 3.49 -4.18
C GLN A 102 4.20 2.84 -5.33
N ILE A 103 5.49 2.55 -5.10
CA ILE A 103 6.39 1.92 -6.07
C ILE A 103 6.75 0.50 -5.62
N SER A 104 6.78 -0.44 -6.56
CA SER A 104 6.92 -1.86 -6.26
C SER A 104 7.61 -2.66 -7.36
N HIS A 105 8.11 -3.84 -7.00
CA HIS A 105 8.51 -4.92 -7.88
C HIS A 105 7.98 -6.23 -7.33
N ALA A 106 7.31 -7.03 -8.15
CA ALA A 106 6.62 -8.22 -7.67
C ALA A 106 7.55 -9.37 -7.23
N GLY A 107 8.81 -9.35 -7.69
CA GLY A 107 9.74 -10.44 -7.42
C GLY A 107 9.23 -11.77 -8.00
N CYS A 108 9.34 -12.85 -7.25
CA CYS A 108 8.81 -14.18 -7.66
C CYS A 108 7.27 -14.19 -7.85
N ARG A 109 6.58 -13.09 -7.56
CA ARG A 109 5.14 -12.94 -7.80
C ARG A 109 4.82 -12.20 -9.10
N ALA A 110 5.82 -11.85 -9.90
CA ALA A 110 5.60 -11.35 -11.24
C ALA A 110 4.85 -12.41 -12.08
N ASP A 111 3.91 -11.92 -12.88
CA ASP A 111 3.08 -12.79 -13.70
C ASP A 111 3.73 -12.96 -15.08
N LEU A 112 4.31 -14.14 -15.34
CA LEU A 112 4.95 -14.45 -16.62
C LEU A 112 3.99 -14.28 -17.81
N GLY A 113 2.69 -14.56 -17.61
CA GLY A 113 1.68 -14.39 -18.66
C GLY A 113 1.46 -12.93 -19.06
N LEU A 114 1.70 -11.99 -18.13
CA LEU A 114 1.64 -10.56 -18.39
C LEU A 114 2.97 -9.98 -18.89
N THR A 115 4.07 -10.40 -18.27
CA THR A 115 5.38 -9.80 -18.51
C THR A 115 6.11 -10.42 -19.72
N GLY A 116 5.86 -11.70 -19.99
CA GLY A 116 6.67 -12.49 -20.93
C GLY A 116 8.13 -12.69 -20.47
N LEU A 117 8.47 -12.29 -19.23
CA LEU A 117 9.83 -12.26 -18.69
C LEU A 117 9.94 -13.21 -17.49
N GLU A 118 11.13 -13.82 -17.33
CA GLU A 118 11.42 -14.69 -16.18
C GLU A 118 11.36 -13.89 -14.87
N ALA A 119 10.59 -14.39 -13.90
CA ALA A 119 10.52 -13.81 -12.58
C ALA A 119 11.84 -13.97 -11.83
N MET A 120 12.23 -12.95 -11.06
CA MET A 120 13.42 -12.99 -10.20
C MET A 120 13.11 -12.59 -8.76
N GLY A 121 13.81 -13.19 -7.82
CA GLY A 121 13.62 -12.91 -6.39
C GLY A 121 14.83 -13.28 -5.56
N THR A 122 14.63 -13.50 -4.27
CA THR A 122 15.74 -13.75 -3.33
C THR A 122 16.43 -15.09 -3.55
N SER A 123 15.65 -16.12 -3.84
CA SER A 123 16.10 -17.51 -3.95
C SER A 123 15.24 -18.24 -4.99
N PRO A 124 15.74 -19.33 -5.59
CA PRO A 124 14.92 -20.11 -6.49
C PRO A 124 13.68 -20.64 -5.75
N MET A 125 12.50 -20.33 -6.27
CA MET A 125 11.22 -20.75 -5.72
C MET A 125 10.26 -21.10 -6.88
N GLY A 126 9.22 -21.89 -6.60
CA GLY A 126 8.03 -21.85 -7.42
C GLY A 126 7.39 -20.48 -7.34
N GLY A 127 7.32 -19.74 -8.43
CA GLY A 127 6.64 -18.46 -8.52
C GLY A 127 5.12 -18.58 -8.42
N GLN A 128 4.42 -17.49 -8.66
CA GLN A 128 2.96 -17.50 -8.75
C GLN A 128 2.52 -18.48 -9.87
N ALA A 129 1.51 -19.30 -9.59
CA ALA A 129 1.03 -20.34 -10.52
C ALA A 129 2.08 -21.39 -10.95
N GLY A 130 3.14 -21.61 -10.13
CA GLY A 130 4.15 -22.63 -10.43
C GLY A 130 5.20 -22.19 -11.45
N THR A 131 5.25 -20.92 -11.86
CA THR A 131 6.29 -20.40 -12.73
C THR A 131 7.66 -20.40 -12.05
N PRO A 132 8.76 -20.72 -12.74
CA PRO A 132 10.10 -20.63 -12.18
C PRO A 132 10.42 -19.19 -11.76
N CYS A 133 11.13 -19.08 -10.62
CA CYS A 133 11.69 -17.81 -10.17
C CYS A 133 13.17 -18.03 -9.90
N ARG A 134 14.04 -17.28 -10.59
CA ARG A 134 15.48 -17.37 -10.37
C ARG A 134 15.95 -16.49 -9.20
N ALA A 135 17.05 -16.86 -8.59
CA ALA A 135 17.72 -15.99 -7.62
C ALA A 135 18.37 -14.78 -8.33
N MET A 136 18.23 -13.61 -7.74
CA MET A 136 18.92 -12.39 -8.18
C MET A 136 20.42 -12.50 -7.92
N THR A 137 21.23 -12.04 -8.89
CA THR A 137 22.65 -11.77 -8.73
C THR A 137 22.86 -10.43 -8.01
N SER A 138 24.10 -10.08 -7.68
CA SER A 138 24.43 -8.75 -7.14
C SER A 138 24.16 -7.64 -8.15
N GLU A 139 24.37 -7.90 -9.43
CA GLU A 139 24.09 -6.99 -10.54
C GLU A 139 22.57 -6.75 -10.68
N ASP A 140 21.74 -7.80 -10.56
CA ASP A 140 20.28 -7.67 -10.55
C ASP A 140 19.82 -6.80 -9.38
N ILE A 141 20.37 -7.01 -8.18
CA ILE A 141 20.04 -6.20 -6.98
C ILE A 141 20.37 -4.74 -7.21
N ALA A 142 21.56 -4.44 -7.73
CA ALA A 142 21.97 -3.07 -8.05
C ALA A 142 21.07 -2.45 -9.14
N TYR A 143 20.75 -3.21 -10.20
CA TYR A 143 19.89 -2.76 -11.30
C TYR A 143 18.46 -2.42 -10.81
N VAL A 144 17.88 -3.30 -10.00
CA VAL A 144 16.53 -3.07 -9.43
C VAL A 144 16.55 -1.91 -8.44
N THR A 145 17.60 -1.78 -7.61
CA THR A 145 17.75 -0.63 -6.71
C THR A 145 17.74 0.69 -7.47
N GLN A 146 18.47 0.77 -8.59
CA GLN A 146 18.46 1.94 -9.46
C GLN A 146 17.11 2.15 -10.17
N ALA A 147 16.37 1.07 -10.46
CA ALA A 147 15.02 1.19 -11.02
C ALA A 147 14.03 1.84 -10.03
N PHE A 148 14.10 1.50 -8.75
CA PHE A 148 13.34 2.18 -7.70
C PHE A 148 13.71 3.66 -7.59
N ALA A 149 15.00 4.00 -7.65
CA ALA A 149 15.47 5.39 -7.64
C ALA A 149 14.94 6.19 -8.84
N ARG A 150 15.03 5.63 -10.06
CA ARG A 150 14.47 6.28 -11.26
C ARG A 150 12.96 6.44 -11.18
N ALA A 151 12.24 5.45 -10.66
CA ALA A 151 10.79 5.54 -10.45
C ALA A 151 10.44 6.66 -9.47
N ALA A 152 11.18 6.80 -8.38
CA ALA A 152 11.01 7.88 -7.41
C ALA A 152 11.28 9.26 -8.02
N SER A 153 12.33 9.39 -8.84
CA SER A 153 12.60 10.62 -9.59
C SER A 153 11.43 10.97 -10.52
N ARG A 154 10.86 10.00 -11.26
CA ARG A 154 9.67 10.21 -12.11
C ARG A 154 8.45 10.65 -11.30
N ALA A 155 8.23 10.05 -10.13
CA ALA A 155 7.15 10.45 -9.23
C ALA A 155 7.31 11.92 -8.80
N ALA A 156 8.52 12.33 -8.42
CA ALA A 156 8.83 13.71 -8.08
C ALA A 156 8.60 14.67 -9.28
N HIS A 157 9.04 14.29 -10.48
CA HIS A 157 8.79 15.08 -11.70
C HIS A 157 7.30 15.16 -12.08
N ALA A 158 6.52 14.13 -11.79
CA ALA A 158 5.08 14.14 -11.98
C ALA A 158 4.33 14.94 -10.89
N GLY A 159 5.03 15.48 -9.89
CA GLY A 159 4.45 16.34 -8.86
C GLY A 159 3.85 15.62 -7.65
N PHE A 160 4.07 14.30 -7.47
CA PHE A 160 3.61 13.60 -6.28
C PHE A 160 4.20 14.21 -5.01
N ASP A 161 3.40 14.26 -3.94
CA ASP A 161 3.83 14.77 -2.61
C ASP A 161 4.87 13.85 -1.94
N GLY A 162 5.07 12.64 -2.46
CA GLY A 162 6.06 11.68 -1.98
C GLY A 162 5.93 10.31 -2.64
N VAL A 163 6.70 9.36 -2.12
CA VAL A 163 6.72 7.97 -2.58
C VAL A 163 6.58 7.02 -1.39
N GLN A 164 5.83 5.93 -1.59
CA GLN A 164 5.80 4.80 -0.65
C GLN A 164 6.48 3.58 -1.27
N VAL A 165 7.57 3.12 -0.67
CA VAL A 165 8.25 1.88 -1.07
C VAL A 165 7.46 0.68 -0.54
N HIS A 166 7.10 -0.25 -1.42
CA HIS A 166 6.33 -1.44 -1.06
C HIS A 166 7.23 -2.58 -0.57
N VAL A 167 7.21 -2.83 0.74
CA VAL A 167 8.03 -3.83 1.45
C VAL A 167 7.14 -4.87 2.14
N ALA A 168 6.00 -5.22 1.54
CA ALA A 168 5.00 -6.09 2.16
C ALA A 168 4.49 -7.17 1.20
N HIS A 169 3.67 -8.10 1.72
CA HIS A 169 2.79 -8.99 0.98
C HIS A 169 3.51 -9.96 0.03
N ALA A 170 4.72 -10.39 0.39
CA ALA A 170 5.57 -11.26 -0.42
C ALA A 170 5.93 -10.70 -1.80
N TYR A 171 5.99 -9.36 -1.97
CA TYR A 171 6.65 -8.72 -3.09
C TYR A 171 8.17 -8.66 -2.88
N LEU A 172 8.95 -8.25 -3.87
CA LEU A 172 10.40 -8.42 -3.90
C LEU A 172 11.10 -8.06 -2.58
N LEU A 173 10.92 -6.83 -2.09
CA LEU A 173 11.59 -6.36 -0.88
C LEU A 173 11.12 -7.12 0.39
N SER A 174 9.83 -7.50 0.44
CA SER A 174 9.30 -8.38 1.49
C SER A 174 9.88 -9.80 1.40
N GLN A 175 10.14 -10.30 0.18
CA GLN A 175 10.80 -11.60 -0.01
C GLN A 175 12.23 -11.57 0.58
N PHE A 176 12.96 -10.45 0.42
CA PHE A 176 14.29 -10.32 1.03
C PHE A 176 14.23 -10.36 2.56
N LEU A 177 13.26 -9.70 3.17
CA LEU A 177 13.09 -9.67 4.63
C LEU A 177 12.70 -11.02 5.22
N SER A 178 11.90 -11.82 4.51
CA SER A 178 11.30 -13.05 5.03
C SER A 178 12.23 -14.25 4.93
N PRO A 179 12.59 -14.93 6.04
CA PRO A 179 13.40 -16.16 5.98
C PRO A 179 12.67 -17.31 5.26
N TYR A 180 11.34 -17.24 5.13
CA TYR A 180 10.57 -18.19 4.34
C TYR A 180 10.97 -18.14 2.87
N HIS A 181 11.17 -16.95 2.31
CA HIS A 181 11.58 -16.71 0.92
C HIS A 181 13.09 -16.63 0.75
N ASN A 182 13.79 -16.00 1.69
CA ASN A 182 15.21 -15.70 1.59
C ASN A 182 16.07 -16.84 2.17
N LYS A 183 16.62 -17.67 1.30
CA LYS A 183 17.54 -18.76 1.63
C LYS A 183 19.00 -18.45 1.26
N ARG A 184 19.30 -17.16 1.00
CA ARG A 184 20.63 -16.69 0.62
C ARG A 184 21.62 -16.89 1.77
N LYS A 185 22.91 -17.12 1.38
CA LYS A 185 24.03 -17.26 2.31
C LYS A 185 25.08 -16.17 2.12
N ASP A 186 24.79 -15.18 1.28
CA ASP A 186 25.62 -14.00 1.04
C ASP A 186 25.21 -12.82 1.95
N ALA A 187 25.73 -11.61 1.64
CA ALA A 187 25.45 -10.39 2.39
C ALA A 187 23.97 -9.97 2.44
N TYR A 188 23.09 -10.60 1.69
CA TYR A 188 21.65 -10.32 1.62
C TYR A 188 20.79 -11.39 2.30
N GLY A 189 21.40 -12.36 3.01
CA GLY A 189 20.69 -13.46 3.68
C GLY A 189 21.15 -13.72 5.11
N GLY A 190 20.43 -14.58 5.84
CA GLY A 190 20.75 -14.94 7.21
C GLY A 190 20.15 -13.96 8.24
N SER A 191 20.95 -13.10 8.88
CA SER A 191 20.47 -12.17 9.92
C SER A 191 19.51 -11.12 9.35
N ILE A 192 18.73 -10.47 10.22
CA ILE A 192 17.75 -9.46 9.76
C ILE A 192 18.47 -8.25 9.15
N GLU A 193 19.63 -7.86 9.62
CA GLU A 193 20.42 -6.76 9.05
C GLU A 193 20.82 -7.07 7.59
N ASN A 194 21.20 -8.31 7.31
CA ASN A 194 21.52 -8.76 5.97
C ASN A 194 20.24 -8.86 5.10
N ARG A 195 19.16 -9.43 5.62
CA ARG A 195 17.87 -9.53 4.91
C ARG A 195 17.29 -8.15 4.62
N ALA A 196 17.48 -7.17 5.48
CA ALA A 196 17.03 -5.78 5.29
C ALA A 196 17.93 -4.98 4.34
N ARG A 197 19.14 -5.44 4.04
CA ARG A 197 20.14 -4.70 3.25
C ARG A 197 19.60 -4.14 1.95
N MET A 198 18.95 -4.96 1.10
CA MET A 198 18.38 -4.48 -0.16
C MET A 198 17.31 -3.41 0.07
N THR A 199 16.44 -3.59 1.07
CA THR A 199 15.42 -2.60 1.42
C THR A 199 16.05 -1.27 1.81
N LEU A 200 17.12 -1.28 2.61
CA LEU A 200 17.83 -0.07 3.03
C LEU A 200 18.57 0.60 1.87
N GLU A 201 19.16 -0.17 0.97
CA GLU A 201 19.80 0.33 -0.26
C GLU A 201 18.78 1.01 -1.17
N VAL A 202 17.62 0.39 -1.39
CA VAL A 202 16.49 0.97 -2.15
C VAL A 202 16.01 2.26 -1.50
N VAL A 203 15.76 2.27 -0.18
CA VAL A 203 15.26 3.45 0.55
C VAL A 203 16.25 4.62 0.46
N ARG A 204 17.56 4.37 0.61
CA ARG A 204 18.59 5.42 0.43
C ARG A 204 18.60 5.95 -1.00
N ALA A 205 18.62 5.06 -2.01
CA ALA A 205 18.62 5.44 -3.41
C ALA A 205 17.37 6.23 -3.81
N VAL A 206 16.20 5.86 -3.29
CA VAL A 206 14.93 6.59 -3.47
C VAL A 206 15.01 7.97 -2.82
N ARG A 207 15.50 8.08 -1.59
CA ARG A 207 15.68 9.37 -0.89
C ARG A 207 16.62 10.29 -1.66
N GLU A 208 17.73 9.78 -2.13
CA GLU A 208 18.71 10.55 -2.93
C GLU A 208 18.08 11.06 -4.24
N ALA A 209 17.32 10.21 -4.94
CA ALA A 209 16.70 10.54 -6.23
C ALA A 209 15.57 11.58 -6.11
N MET A 210 14.80 11.57 -5.01
CA MET A 210 13.70 12.55 -4.78
C MET A 210 14.16 13.84 -4.10
N GLY A 211 15.28 13.81 -3.42
CA GLY A 211 15.69 14.87 -2.50
C GLY A 211 14.94 14.84 -1.15
N GLY A 212 15.35 15.73 -0.24
CA GLY A 212 14.88 15.77 1.14
C GLY A 212 13.47 16.33 1.34
N HIS A 213 12.88 16.96 0.32
CA HIS A 213 11.60 17.68 0.44
C HIS A 213 10.36 16.82 0.23
N HIS A 214 10.49 15.68 -0.46
CA HIS A 214 9.39 14.77 -0.71
C HIS A 214 9.24 13.75 0.41
N ALA A 215 8.02 13.40 0.77
CA ALA A 215 7.76 12.40 1.79
C ALA A 215 8.18 11.00 1.30
N LEU A 216 8.99 10.30 2.10
CA LEU A 216 9.41 8.92 1.86
C LEU A 216 8.73 8.00 2.86
N LEU A 217 7.79 7.23 2.38
CA LEU A 217 7.04 6.27 3.18
C LEU A 217 7.48 4.84 2.85
N VAL A 218 7.26 3.94 3.80
CA VAL A 218 7.44 2.50 3.60
C VAL A 218 6.17 1.78 4.03
N LYS A 219 5.71 0.81 3.24
CA LYS A 219 4.68 -0.14 3.66
C LYS A 219 5.32 -1.49 3.92
N MET A 220 5.18 -2.02 5.14
CA MET A 220 5.75 -3.31 5.53
C MET A 220 4.74 -4.18 6.27
N ASN A 221 5.01 -5.50 6.32
CA ASN A 221 4.23 -6.41 7.13
C ASN A 221 4.57 -6.26 8.62
N SER A 222 3.57 -6.42 9.47
CA SER A 222 3.77 -6.69 10.90
C SER A 222 4.29 -8.12 11.13
N GLU A 223 3.83 -9.04 10.27
CA GLU A 223 4.17 -10.45 10.27
C GLU A 223 3.66 -11.09 8.97
N ASP A 224 4.33 -12.12 8.49
CA ASP A 224 3.89 -12.89 7.30
C ASP A 224 2.79 -13.91 7.63
N PHE A 225 2.67 -14.34 8.89
CA PHE A 225 1.81 -15.43 9.37
C PHE A 225 2.07 -16.75 8.63
N VAL A 226 3.35 -17.05 8.43
CA VAL A 226 3.89 -18.27 7.82
C VAL A 226 4.99 -18.79 8.72
N ASP A 227 5.03 -20.11 8.95
CA ASP A 227 6.10 -20.73 9.72
C ASP A 227 7.47 -20.45 9.08
N GLY A 228 8.40 -19.95 9.88
CA GLY A 228 9.70 -19.50 9.38
C GLY A 228 9.64 -18.27 8.47
N GLY A 229 8.55 -17.50 8.50
CA GLY A 229 8.40 -16.23 7.79
C GLY A 229 8.95 -15.02 8.56
N PHE A 230 8.65 -13.84 8.04
CA PHE A 230 8.95 -12.56 8.70
C PHE A 230 8.14 -12.42 9.99
N SER A 231 8.81 -12.25 11.11
CA SER A 231 8.22 -12.22 12.44
C SER A 231 7.98 -10.79 12.94
N VAL A 232 7.23 -10.65 14.05
CA VAL A 232 7.05 -9.35 14.73
C VAL A 232 8.40 -8.79 15.23
N GLN A 233 9.32 -9.64 15.66
CA GLN A 233 10.66 -9.20 16.05
C GLN A 233 11.45 -8.68 14.86
N ASP A 234 11.45 -9.37 13.72
CA ASP A 234 12.06 -8.90 12.47
C ASP A 234 11.46 -7.55 12.02
N MET A 235 10.14 -7.37 12.22
CA MET A 235 9.45 -6.12 11.91
C MET A 235 9.99 -4.96 12.75
N LEU A 236 10.14 -5.14 14.06
CA LEU A 236 10.66 -4.11 14.94
C LEU A 236 12.12 -3.73 14.60
N GLU A 237 12.96 -4.72 14.33
CA GLU A 237 14.35 -4.51 13.96
C GLU A 237 14.44 -3.80 12.59
N THR A 238 13.65 -4.24 11.61
CA THR A 238 13.57 -3.57 10.30
C THR A 238 13.08 -2.12 10.43
N ALA A 239 12.08 -1.85 11.28
CA ALA A 239 11.56 -0.51 11.49
C ALA A 239 12.61 0.44 12.11
N LEU A 240 13.42 -0.05 13.06
CA LEU A 240 14.53 0.71 13.62
C LEU A 240 15.63 0.99 12.58
N LEU A 241 15.94 0.02 11.72
CA LEU A 241 16.87 0.24 10.60
C LEU A 241 16.33 1.28 9.61
N LEU A 242 15.03 1.26 9.31
CA LEU A 242 14.36 2.25 8.45
C LEU A 242 14.34 3.64 9.09
N GLU A 243 14.13 3.74 10.41
CA GLU A 243 14.26 4.99 11.17
C GLU A 243 15.67 5.57 11.00
N GLY A 244 16.70 4.73 11.12
CA GLY A 244 18.10 5.13 10.96
C GLY A 244 18.49 5.65 9.57
N VAL A 245 17.70 5.34 8.53
CA VAL A 245 17.91 5.85 7.16
C VAL A 245 16.92 6.97 6.77
N GLY A 246 16.14 7.49 7.71
CA GLY A 246 15.35 8.70 7.54
C GLY A 246 14.04 8.49 6.76
N VAL A 247 13.32 7.40 7.00
CA VAL A 247 11.94 7.21 6.51
C VAL A 247 11.01 8.13 7.30
N ASP A 248 10.08 8.80 6.61
CA ASP A 248 9.19 9.81 7.20
C ASP A 248 7.91 9.22 7.83
N ALA A 249 7.42 8.07 7.33
CA ALA A 249 6.33 7.32 7.93
C ALA A 249 6.33 5.86 7.48
N ILE A 250 5.82 4.95 8.34
CA ILE A 250 5.66 3.53 8.03
C ILE A 250 4.18 3.16 8.07
N GLU A 251 3.68 2.51 7.01
CA GLU A 251 2.36 1.89 7.00
C GLU A 251 2.48 0.42 7.36
N LEU A 252 1.92 0.04 8.52
CA LEU A 252 1.95 -1.32 9.02
C LEU A 252 0.74 -2.10 8.49
N SER A 253 1.04 -3.16 7.74
CA SER A 253 0.10 -4.13 7.18
C SER A 253 0.43 -5.54 7.70
N GLY A 254 0.09 -6.59 6.98
CA GLY A 254 0.49 -7.95 7.32
C GLY A 254 -0.19 -9.01 6.45
N GLY A 255 0.34 -10.21 6.58
CA GLY A 255 -0.13 -11.36 5.83
C GLY A 255 0.57 -11.57 4.50
N SER A 256 0.46 -12.78 4.02
CA SER A 256 1.12 -13.27 2.82
C SER A 256 0.17 -14.17 2.04
N PRO A 257 0.27 -14.26 0.70
CA PRO A 257 -0.47 -15.27 -0.06
C PRO A 257 -0.06 -16.71 0.27
N PHE A 258 1.05 -16.90 0.96
CA PHE A 258 1.55 -18.19 1.41
C PHE A 258 1.09 -18.54 2.84
N SER A 259 0.45 -17.59 3.54
CA SER A 259 -0.11 -17.84 4.87
C SER A 259 -1.35 -18.73 4.77
N PRO A 260 -1.44 -19.81 5.58
CA PRO A 260 -2.63 -20.64 5.63
C PRO A 260 -3.83 -19.92 6.28
N THR A 261 -3.58 -18.85 7.04
CA THR A 261 -4.59 -18.19 7.88
C THR A 261 -4.88 -16.76 7.43
N TYR A 262 -3.85 -15.99 7.10
CA TYR A 262 -3.99 -14.54 6.90
C TYR A 262 -3.39 -14.06 5.58
N PHE A 263 -4.23 -14.02 4.58
CA PHE A 263 -3.93 -13.35 3.33
C PHE A 263 -3.79 -11.83 3.53
N SER A 264 -3.00 -11.15 2.69
CA SER A 264 -2.78 -9.69 2.74
C SER A 264 -4.07 -8.85 2.72
N VAL A 265 -5.15 -9.39 2.16
CA VAL A 265 -6.50 -8.81 2.20
C VAL A 265 -7.42 -9.82 2.88
N ARG A 266 -7.55 -9.72 4.20
CA ARG A 266 -8.34 -10.68 5.00
C ARG A 266 -9.80 -10.66 4.57
N PRO A 267 -10.37 -11.81 4.12
CA PRO A 267 -11.78 -11.93 3.82
C PRO A 267 -12.61 -12.10 5.09
N GLY A 268 -13.90 -11.94 4.94
CA GLY A 268 -14.88 -12.29 5.96
C GLY A 268 -15.44 -11.10 6.73
N PRO A 269 -16.59 -11.31 7.37
CA PRO A 269 -17.31 -10.24 8.03
C PRO A 269 -16.55 -9.78 9.29
N ILE A 270 -16.30 -8.48 9.37
CA ILE A 270 -15.88 -7.83 10.61
C ILE A 270 -17.16 -7.52 11.39
N ARG A 271 -17.56 -8.47 12.26
CA ARG A 271 -18.87 -8.45 12.93
C ARG A 271 -18.93 -7.44 14.07
N ASN A 272 -17.86 -7.30 14.82
CA ASN A 272 -17.78 -6.43 15.99
C ASN A 272 -16.50 -5.61 16.00
N GLN A 273 -16.41 -4.63 16.89
CA GLN A 273 -15.26 -3.74 17.00
C GLN A 273 -13.97 -4.46 17.44
N ALA A 274 -14.09 -5.54 18.21
CA ALA A 274 -12.92 -6.33 18.63
C ALA A 274 -12.23 -7.05 17.46
N SER A 275 -12.95 -7.29 16.36
CA SER A 275 -12.42 -7.90 15.13
C SER A 275 -11.82 -6.87 14.17
N GLU A 276 -11.89 -5.56 14.49
CA GLU A 276 -11.28 -4.49 13.72
C GLU A 276 -9.81 -4.29 14.13
N ALA A 277 -9.07 -3.52 13.34
CA ALA A 277 -7.66 -3.17 13.59
C ALA A 277 -6.79 -4.40 13.94
N TYR A 278 -6.77 -5.41 13.05
CA TYR A 278 -6.13 -6.71 13.32
C TYR A 278 -4.67 -6.64 13.77
N TYR A 279 -3.96 -5.56 13.43
CA TYR A 279 -2.54 -5.37 13.74
C TYR A 279 -2.32 -4.38 14.90
N GLN A 280 -3.37 -4.04 15.67
CA GLN A 280 -3.25 -3.06 16.77
C GLN A 280 -2.27 -3.48 17.86
N TRP A 281 -2.12 -4.79 18.10
CA TRP A 281 -1.17 -5.30 19.08
C TRP A 281 0.28 -5.03 18.64
N THR A 282 0.61 -5.35 17.38
CA THR A 282 1.93 -5.09 16.83
C THR A 282 2.19 -3.59 16.66
N ALA A 283 1.15 -2.79 16.40
CA ALA A 283 1.25 -1.34 16.38
C ALA A 283 1.65 -0.76 17.76
N ARG A 284 1.12 -1.32 18.87
CA ARG A 284 1.54 -0.92 20.23
C ARG A 284 3.02 -1.22 20.46
N MET A 285 3.47 -2.43 20.12
CA MET A 285 4.89 -2.80 20.22
C MET A 285 5.79 -1.90 19.38
N TYR A 286 5.35 -1.54 18.16
CA TYR A 286 6.05 -0.58 17.30
C TYR A 286 6.19 0.78 18.03
N LYS A 287 5.10 1.35 18.54
CA LYS A 287 5.09 2.67 19.19
C LYS A 287 5.90 2.74 20.47
N GLU A 288 6.19 1.61 21.11
CA GLU A 288 7.09 1.53 22.27
C GLU A 288 8.56 1.70 21.90
N LYS A 289 8.96 1.33 20.67
CA LYS A 289 10.36 1.23 20.25
C LYS A 289 10.75 2.19 19.12
N VAL A 290 9.83 2.48 18.21
CA VAL A 290 10.08 3.21 16.97
C VAL A 290 9.39 4.57 17.01
N ARG A 291 10.09 5.62 16.61
CA ARG A 291 9.59 7.02 16.65
C ARG A 291 9.00 7.50 15.34
N VAL A 292 9.34 6.81 14.23
CA VAL A 292 8.76 7.11 12.91
C VAL A 292 7.24 7.05 12.98
N PRO A 293 6.50 8.06 12.48
CA PRO A 293 5.05 8.05 12.43
C PRO A 293 4.47 6.77 11.84
N LEU A 294 3.45 6.22 12.50
CA LEU A 294 2.80 4.97 12.12
C LEU A 294 1.45 5.20 11.48
N MET A 295 1.23 4.61 10.31
CA MET A 295 -0.06 4.45 9.66
C MET A 295 -0.55 3.02 9.87
N LEU A 296 -1.73 2.82 10.46
CA LEU A 296 -2.26 1.49 10.75
C LEU A 296 -3.37 1.13 9.77
N VAL A 297 -3.13 0.13 8.91
CA VAL A 297 -4.18 -0.52 8.11
C VAL A 297 -4.61 -1.83 8.76
N GLY A 298 -5.85 -2.24 8.58
CA GLY A 298 -6.26 -3.57 9.04
C GLY A 298 -7.69 -3.62 9.60
N GLY A 299 -8.69 -3.52 8.74
CA GLY A 299 -10.08 -3.81 9.09
C GLY A 299 -10.84 -2.75 9.88
N VAL A 300 -10.30 -1.54 10.04
CA VAL A 300 -11.01 -0.44 10.70
C VAL A 300 -12.28 -0.07 9.92
N ARG A 301 -13.41 0.01 10.63
CA ARG A 301 -14.76 0.32 10.12
C ARG A 301 -15.48 1.34 10.97
N SER A 302 -15.12 1.43 12.26
CA SER A 302 -15.82 2.23 13.25
C SER A 302 -15.06 3.52 13.55
N TYR A 303 -15.75 4.67 13.48
CA TYR A 303 -15.21 5.97 13.85
C TYR A 303 -14.63 5.97 15.28
N GLY A 304 -15.41 5.47 16.26
CA GLY A 304 -14.98 5.47 17.65
C GLY A 304 -13.72 4.62 17.92
N LEU A 305 -13.50 3.54 17.14
CA LEU A 305 -12.24 2.78 17.21
C LEU A 305 -11.08 3.59 16.63
N ALA A 306 -11.28 4.19 15.45
CA ALA A 306 -10.27 5.03 14.81
C ALA A 306 -9.83 6.17 15.74
N GLU A 307 -10.80 6.87 16.34
CA GLU A 307 -10.55 7.95 17.30
C GLU A 307 -9.77 7.47 18.52
N ARG A 308 -10.17 6.34 19.11
CA ARG A 308 -9.50 5.75 20.27
C ARG A 308 -8.05 5.35 19.94
N LEU A 309 -7.80 4.68 18.82
CA LEU A 309 -6.45 4.25 18.44
C LEU A 309 -5.47 5.44 18.31
N VAL A 310 -5.91 6.53 17.72
CA VAL A 310 -5.09 7.76 17.60
C VAL A 310 -4.95 8.45 18.96
N LYS A 311 -6.04 8.57 19.72
CA LYS A 311 -6.04 9.21 21.03
C LYS A 311 -5.15 8.49 22.07
N GLU A 312 -5.12 7.17 22.02
CA GLU A 312 -4.28 6.34 22.89
C GLU A 312 -2.81 6.22 22.40
N GLY A 313 -2.48 6.84 21.25
CA GLY A 313 -1.13 6.79 20.67
C GLY A 313 -0.73 5.42 20.11
N VAL A 314 -1.72 4.56 19.80
CA VAL A 314 -1.47 3.26 19.16
C VAL A 314 -0.99 3.44 17.72
N THR A 315 -1.47 4.48 17.07
CA THR A 315 -1.06 4.87 15.73
C THR A 315 -1.20 6.39 15.54
N ASP A 316 -0.48 6.94 14.57
CA ASP A 316 -0.57 8.36 14.22
C ASP A 316 -1.62 8.62 13.13
N TYR A 317 -1.86 7.63 12.25
CA TYR A 317 -2.79 7.71 11.12
C TYR A 317 -3.60 6.42 10.99
N ILE A 318 -4.83 6.55 10.48
CA ILE A 318 -5.74 5.45 10.18
C ILE A 318 -5.77 5.22 8.66
N SER A 319 -5.27 4.09 8.22
CA SER A 319 -5.29 3.70 6.80
C SER A 319 -6.52 2.84 6.48
N LEU A 320 -7.26 3.26 5.46
CA LEU A 320 -8.47 2.59 4.98
C LEU A 320 -8.31 2.18 3.51
N SER A 321 -8.72 0.97 3.16
CA SER A 321 -8.80 0.48 1.77
C SER A 321 -10.25 0.23 1.37
N ARG A 322 -10.78 -0.95 1.63
CA ARG A 322 -12.13 -1.37 1.21
C ARG A 322 -13.29 -0.48 1.68
N PRO A 323 -13.25 0.19 2.86
CA PRO A 323 -14.28 1.17 3.22
C PRO A 323 -14.41 2.28 2.20
N LEU A 324 -13.29 2.80 1.70
CA LEU A 324 -13.25 3.89 0.73
C LEU A 324 -13.56 3.45 -0.72
N ILE A 325 -13.55 2.13 -1.01
CA ILE A 325 -14.10 1.60 -2.27
C ILE A 325 -15.65 1.65 -2.23
N ARG A 326 -16.22 1.37 -1.08
CA ARG A 326 -17.68 1.37 -0.88
C ARG A 326 -18.23 2.77 -0.72
N GLU A 327 -17.54 3.61 0.02
CA GLU A 327 -17.93 4.96 0.41
C GLU A 327 -16.76 5.92 0.24
N PRO A 328 -16.48 6.45 -0.97
CA PRO A 328 -15.40 7.43 -1.16
C PRO A 328 -15.56 8.67 -0.26
N GLY A 329 -16.79 9.10 0.02
CA GLY A 329 -17.15 10.21 0.90
C GLY A 329 -17.20 9.88 2.41
N LEU A 330 -16.71 8.71 2.84
CA LEU A 330 -16.78 8.24 4.23
C LEU A 330 -16.19 9.26 5.22
N ILE A 331 -15.07 9.88 4.90
CA ILE A 331 -14.37 10.78 5.82
C ILE A 331 -15.16 12.07 6.05
N ASN A 332 -15.73 12.65 5.00
CA ASN A 332 -16.64 13.79 5.13
C ASN A 332 -17.92 13.43 5.89
N ARG A 333 -18.48 12.24 5.66
CA ARG A 333 -19.62 11.75 6.44
C ARG A 333 -19.31 11.68 7.94
N TRP A 334 -18.15 11.15 8.30
CA TRP A 334 -17.70 11.11 9.70
C TRP A 334 -17.44 12.51 10.27
N ARG A 335 -16.86 13.40 9.46
CA ARG A 335 -16.59 14.81 9.85
C ARG A 335 -17.89 15.58 10.13
N SER A 336 -18.94 15.34 9.35
CA SER A 336 -20.25 16.00 9.53
C SER A 336 -21.06 15.48 10.73
N GLY A 337 -20.55 14.48 11.47
CA GLY A 337 -21.21 13.93 12.67
C GLY A 337 -21.96 12.62 12.44
N ASP A 338 -22.14 12.15 11.20
CA ASP A 338 -22.67 10.83 10.94
C ASP A 338 -21.59 9.75 11.13
N ARG A 339 -21.45 9.29 12.36
CA ARG A 339 -20.43 8.33 12.81
C ARG A 339 -20.84 6.87 12.68
N ARG A 340 -21.88 6.56 11.91
CA ARG A 340 -22.25 5.16 11.63
C ARG A 340 -21.06 4.42 11.05
N LYS A 341 -20.97 3.12 11.37
CA LYS A 341 -19.93 2.20 10.87
C LYS A 341 -19.88 2.25 9.34
N ALA A 342 -18.68 2.13 8.76
CA ALA A 342 -18.51 2.03 7.31
C ALA A 342 -19.29 0.83 6.74
N ALA A 343 -19.98 1.02 5.62
CA ALA A 343 -20.88 0.04 5.01
C ALA A 343 -20.17 -1.18 4.38
N CYS A 344 -18.85 -1.15 4.24
CA CYS A 344 -18.08 -2.25 3.67
C CYS A 344 -18.17 -3.52 4.54
N VAL A 345 -18.59 -4.64 3.92
CA VAL A 345 -18.78 -5.94 4.59
C VAL A 345 -17.55 -6.86 4.54
N SER A 346 -16.46 -6.43 3.89
CA SER A 346 -15.17 -7.16 3.82
C SER A 346 -15.24 -8.51 3.09
N ASP A 347 -16.14 -8.67 2.12
CA ASP A 347 -16.32 -9.89 1.33
C ASP A 347 -15.26 -10.09 0.24
N ASN A 348 -14.40 -9.10 -0.02
CA ASN A 348 -13.42 -9.05 -1.12
C ASN A 348 -14.05 -9.10 -2.54
N GLY A 349 -15.36 -9.02 -2.66
CA GLY A 349 -16.07 -9.00 -3.94
C GLY A 349 -15.67 -7.84 -4.85
N CYS A 350 -15.17 -6.73 -4.28
CA CYS A 350 -14.72 -5.57 -5.04
C CYS A 350 -13.54 -5.87 -6.00
N PHE A 351 -12.75 -6.93 -5.77
CA PHE A 351 -11.65 -7.34 -6.66
C PHE A 351 -12.11 -8.22 -7.84
N VAL A 352 -13.33 -8.73 -7.83
CA VAL A 352 -13.85 -9.56 -8.94
C VAL A 352 -13.94 -8.75 -10.24
N PRO A 353 -14.55 -7.56 -10.28
CA PRO A 353 -14.56 -6.72 -11.49
C PRO A 353 -13.15 -6.31 -11.94
N ALA A 354 -12.24 -6.00 -10.98
CA ALA A 354 -10.87 -5.61 -11.32
C ALA A 354 -10.12 -6.75 -12.03
N ARG A 355 -10.25 -8.00 -11.56
CA ARG A 355 -9.65 -9.17 -12.22
C ARG A 355 -10.27 -9.46 -13.59
N ALA A 356 -11.51 -9.08 -13.80
CA ALA A 356 -12.19 -9.16 -15.10
C ALA A 356 -11.88 -7.99 -16.03
N GLY A 357 -10.93 -7.09 -15.67
CA GLY A 357 -10.56 -5.92 -16.47
C GLY A 357 -11.57 -4.77 -16.43
N LEU A 358 -12.56 -4.84 -15.54
CA LEU A 358 -13.60 -3.80 -15.39
C LEU A 358 -13.24 -2.73 -14.34
N GLY A 359 -12.10 -2.90 -13.64
CA GLY A 359 -11.66 -2.02 -12.57
C GLY A 359 -12.36 -2.28 -11.24
N LEU A 360 -11.78 -1.75 -10.17
CA LEU A 360 -12.24 -1.93 -8.80
C LEU A 360 -13.60 -1.26 -8.57
N SER A 361 -14.57 -2.01 -8.03
CA SER A 361 -15.89 -1.48 -7.68
C SER A 361 -16.60 -2.31 -6.60
N CYS A 362 -17.50 -1.70 -5.84
CA CYS A 362 -18.23 -2.41 -4.79
C CYS A 362 -19.44 -3.16 -5.35
N VAL A 363 -19.31 -4.48 -5.53
CA VAL A 363 -20.40 -5.33 -6.06
C VAL A 363 -21.64 -5.37 -5.14
N VAL A 364 -21.47 -5.21 -3.83
CA VAL A 364 -22.58 -5.16 -2.87
C VAL A 364 -23.42 -3.90 -3.10
N GLU A 365 -22.78 -2.78 -3.38
CA GLU A 365 -23.47 -1.53 -3.70
C GLU A 365 -24.20 -1.60 -5.03
N GLN A 366 -23.52 -2.11 -6.06
CA GLN A 366 -24.13 -2.28 -7.37
C GLN A 366 -25.41 -3.10 -7.30
N ARG A 367 -25.36 -4.26 -6.62
CA ARG A 367 -26.55 -5.11 -6.41
C ARG A 367 -27.66 -4.41 -5.63
N ALA A 368 -27.33 -3.59 -4.64
CA ALA A 368 -28.31 -2.82 -3.88
C ALA A 368 -28.99 -1.76 -4.77
N LYS A 369 -28.24 -1.04 -5.60
CA LYS A 369 -28.78 -0.07 -6.56
C LYS A 369 -29.67 -0.73 -7.62
N GLU A 370 -29.31 -1.89 -8.13
CA GLU A 370 -30.11 -2.66 -9.11
C GLU A 370 -31.45 -3.12 -8.50
N LYS A 371 -31.44 -3.63 -7.26
CA LYS A 371 -32.67 -4.02 -6.55
C LYS A 371 -33.57 -2.82 -6.34
N GLY A 372 -33.04 -1.66 -5.93
CA GLY A 372 -33.82 -0.44 -5.77
C GLY A 372 -34.48 0.02 -7.08
N ARG A 373 -33.71 -0.02 -8.20
CA ARG A 373 -34.27 0.33 -9.53
C ARG A 373 -35.37 -0.61 -9.97
N ARG A 374 -35.29 -1.92 -9.73
CA ARG A 374 -36.32 -2.90 -10.09
C ARG A 374 -37.61 -2.65 -9.31
N LEU A 375 -37.54 -2.26 -8.04
CA LEU A 375 -38.71 -1.94 -7.22
C LEU A 375 -39.42 -0.65 -7.67
N HIS A 376 -38.72 0.30 -8.30
CA HIS A 376 -39.31 1.54 -8.84
C HIS A 376 -39.90 1.39 -10.26
N VAL A 377 -39.57 0.32 -10.99
CA VAL A 377 -40.12 0.04 -12.33
C VAL A 377 -41.38 -0.85 -12.24
N THR A 378 -41.64 -1.48 -11.10
CA THR A 378 -42.81 -2.36 -10.87
C THR A 378 -43.93 -1.69 -10.08
N ASN A 379 -43.82 -0.41 -9.77
CA ASN A 379 -44.89 0.46 -9.23
C ASN A 379 -45.24 1.55 -10.26
#